data_a483e785f2d83c35a92b17e561a74912
#
_entry.id   a483e785f2d83c35a92b17e561a74912
#
_cell.length_a   1.000
_cell.length_b   1.000
_cell.length_c   1.000
_cell.angle_alpha   90.00
_cell.angle_beta   90.00
_cell.angle_gamma   90.00
#
_symmetry.space_group_name_H-M   'P 1'
#
loop_
_entity.id
_entity.type
_entity.pdbx_description
1 polymer ?
#
loop_
_entity_poly.entity_id
_entity_poly.type
_entity_poly.pdbx_seq_one_letter_code
_entity_poly.pdbx_strand_id
1 'polypeptide(L)'
;SYRHVLSIAATDNNDTRAYFSNFGDNVDVSAPGVAIYSTLFPGKYEMLSGTSMASPLAAALAALVKSKFPAYTNLQVGEQVRVTSDKIDILNPGYAGRLGQGRINALRALTDSTLPSVRLQSFIVNDFSGGNRNGVPEPAETLSVVCSFRNYLASTSPAGVVQLTTDSKYVSVIQGTFPAASRAWPRTSTSP
;
A
#
# COMPACT_ATOMS: atom_id res chain seq x y z
N SER A 1 3.00 -8.17 4.05
CA SER A 1 1.96 -8.79 3.19
C SER A 1 2.60 -9.86 2.30
N TYR A 2 1.81 -10.85 1.91
CA TYR A 2 2.25 -11.85 0.93
C TYR A 2 2.30 -11.21 -0.47
N ARG A 3 3.27 -11.61 -1.29
CA ARG A 3 3.32 -11.17 -2.69
C ARG A 3 2.03 -11.59 -3.42
N HIS A 4 1.50 -10.72 -4.24
CA HIS A 4 0.29 -10.95 -5.06
C HIS A 4 -1.03 -11.09 -4.27
N VAL A 5 -1.06 -10.67 -3.01
CA VAL A 5 -2.26 -10.64 -2.17
C VAL A 5 -2.49 -9.20 -1.74
N LEU A 6 -3.75 -8.73 -1.83
CA LEU A 6 -4.21 -7.48 -1.23
C LEU A 6 -4.91 -7.79 0.10
N SER A 7 -4.48 -7.16 1.16
CA SER A 7 -5.14 -7.21 2.46
C SER A 7 -6.18 -6.11 2.55
N ILE A 8 -7.44 -6.47 2.79
CA ILE A 8 -8.59 -5.56 2.71
C ILE A 8 -9.21 -5.36 4.09
N ALA A 9 -9.31 -4.09 4.52
CA ALA A 9 -10.12 -3.70 5.67
C ALA A 9 -11.56 -3.34 5.22
N ALA A 10 -12.50 -3.35 6.17
CA ALA A 10 -13.88 -3.00 5.90
C ALA A 10 -14.24 -1.61 6.45
N THR A 11 -14.97 -0.83 5.65
CA THR A 11 -15.61 0.42 6.06
C THR A 11 -17.12 0.33 5.99
N ASP A 12 -17.79 1.23 6.70
CA ASP A 12 -19.21 1.51 6.52
C ASP A 12 -19.45 2.53 5.38
N ASN A 13 -20.69 2.98 5.22
CA ASN A 13 -21.11 3.95 4.22
C ASN A 13 -20.65 5.40 4.49
N ASN A 14 -20.07 5.67 5.66
CA ASN A 14 -19.48 6.95 6.02
C ASN A 14 -17.95 6.94 5.91
N ASP A 15 -17.37 5.92 5.29
CA ASP A 15 -15.93 5.69 5.23
C ASP A 15 -15.26 5.49 6.60
N THR A 16 -16.06 5.19 7.64
CA THR A 16 -15.57 4.86 8.98
C THR A 16 -15.22 3.37 9.04
N ARG A 17 -14.14 3.02 9.74
CA ARG A 17 -13.75 1.63 9.94
C ARG A 17 -14.90 0.82 10.57
N ALA A 18 -15.30 -0.25 9.94
CA ALA A 18 -16.27 -1.17 10.54
C ALA A 18 -15.72 -1.75 11.87
N TYR A 19 -16.55 -1.80 12.91
CA TYR A 19 -16.12 -2.19 14.27
C TYR A 19 -15.44 -3.56 14.32
N PHE A 20 -15.82 -4.47 13.44
CA PHE A 20 -15.27 -5.82 13.34
C PHE A 20 -14.00 -5.89 12.47
N SER A 21 -13.68 -4.83 11.73
CA SER A 21 -12.54 -4.88 10.80
C SER A 21 -11.22 -4.87 11.55
N ASN A 22 -10.31 -5.76 11.16
CA ASN A 22 -8.92 -5.66 11.51
C ASN A 22 -8.28 -4.43 10.83
N PHE A 23 -7.18 -3.97 11.39
CA PHE A 23 -6.40 -2.82 10.93
C PHE A 23 -4.91 -3.06 11.23
N GLY A 24 -4.04 -2.32 10.60
CA GLY A 24 -2.59 -2.38 10.81
C GLY A 24 -1.78 -2.11 9.54
N ASP A 25 -0.47 -2.13 9.68
CA ASP A 25 0.49 -1.75 8.63
C ASP A 25 0.47 -2.70 7.41
N ASN A 26 -0.10 -3.89 7.58
CA ASN A 26 -0.23 -4.89 6.52
C ASN A 26 -1.53 -4.76 5.70
N VAL A 27 -2.41 -3.82 6.03
CA VAL A 27 -3.59 -3.52 5.22
C VAL A 27 -3.16 -2.73 3.99
N ASP A 28 -3.58 -3.16 2.80
CA ASP A 28 -3.27 -2.46 1.55
C ASP A 28 -4.31 -1.41 1.19
N VAL A 29 -5.60 -1.73 1.32
CA VAL A 29 -6.74 -0.82 1.07
C VAL A 29 -7.92 -1.19 1.95
N SER A 30 -8.89 -0.29 2.01
CA SER A 30 -10.21 -0.53 2.60
C SER A 30 -11.29 -0.59 1.52
N ALA A 31 -12.38 -1.31 1.80
CA ALA A 31 -13.55 -1.36 0.91
C ALA A 31 -14.84 -1.41 1.74
N PRO A 32 -15.99 -1.01 1.17
CA PRO A 32 -17.28 -1.13 1.84
C PRO A 32 -17.54 -2.58 2.28
N GLY A 33 -17.89 -2.77 3.55
CA GLY A 33 -18.11 -4.10 4.12
C GLY A 33 -19.27 -4.15 5.12
N VAL A 34 -20.06 -3.08 5.24
CA VAL A 34 -21.22 -3.00 6.14
C VAL A 34 -22.49 -2.89 5.32
N ALA A 35 -23.49 -3.72 5.64
CA ALA A 35 -24.80 -3.75 4.99
C ALA A 35 -24.71 -3.87 3.45
N ILE A 36 -23.88 -4.76 2.96
CA ILE A 36 -23.69 -5.02 1.53
C ILE A 36 -24.81 -5.93 1.05
N TYR A 37 -25.66 -5.40 0.16
CA TYR A 37 -26.76 -6.13 -0.45
C TYR A 37 -26.25 -6.97 -1.62
N SER A 38 -26.47 -8.28 -1.56
CA SER A 38 -26.00 -9.20 -2.59
C SER A 38 -26.84 -10.47 -2.63
N THR A 39 -26.57 -11.31 -3.62
CA THR A 39 -27.22 -12.64 -3.76
C THR A 39 -26.77 -13.60 -2.66
N LEU A 40 -27.69 -14.40 -2.16
CA LEU A 40 -27.44 -15.45 -1.20
C LEU A 40 -28.13 -16.76 -1.65
N PHE A 41 -27.48 -17.89 -1.37
CA PHE A 41 -28.09 -19.21 -1.62
C PHE A 41 -29.16 -19.52 -0.57
N PRO A 42 -30.31 -20.13 -0.94
CA PRO A 42 -30.78 -20.45 -2.29
C PRO A 42 -31.68 -19.34 -2.86
N GLY A 43 -31.16 -18.56 -3.83
CA GLY A 43 -31.95 -17.62 -4.63
C GLY A 43 -32.54 -16.42 -3.87
N LYS A 44 -31.89 -16.00 -2.76
CA LYS A 44 -32.27 -14.85 -1.95
C LYS A 44 -31.36 -13.66 -2.18
N TYR A 45 -31.79 -12.50 -1.69
CA TYR A 45 -30.98 -11.29 -1.58
C TYR A 45 -31.06 -10.80 -0.13
N GLU A 46 -29.91 -10.58 0.46
CA GLU A 46 -29.81 -10.08 1.85
C GLU A 46 -28.66 -9.11 2.01
N MET A 47 -28.70 -8.33 3.09
CA MET A 47 -27.61 -7.47 3.51
C MET A 47 -26.72 -8.23 4.49
N LEU A 48 -25.44 -8.35 4.16
CA LEU A 48 -24.43 -8.91 5.04
C LEU A 48 -23.33 -7.90 5.34
N SER A 49 -22.68 -8.07 6.49
CA SER A 49 -21.54 -7.24 6.90
C SER A 49 -20.33 -8.11 7.23
N GLY A 50 -19.17 -7.70 6.80
CA GLY A 50 -17.91 -8.40 7.04
C GLY A 50 -16.80 -7.95 6.09
N THR A 51 -15.56 -8.20 6.46
CA THR A 51 -14.43 -8.11 5.53
C THR A 51 -14.58 -9.09 4.34
N SER A 52 -15.38 -10.16 4.54
CA SER A 52 -15.79 -11.09 3.46
C SER A 52 -16.65 -10.42 2.39
N MET A 53 -17.31 -9.29 2.68
CA MET A 53 -18.08 -8.47 1.73
C MET A 53 -17.19 -7.37 1.11
N ALA A 54 -16.23 -6.85 1.86
CA ALA A 54 -15.26 -5.86 1.38
C ALA A 54 -14.30 -6.48 0.35
N SER A 55 -13.81 -7.69 0.60
CA SER A 55 -12.82 -8.38 -0.24
C SER A 55 -13.28 -8.58 -1.69
N PRO A 56 -14.49 -9.11 -1.98
CA PRO A 56 -14.95 -9.29 -3.37
C PRO A 56 -15.16 -7.97 -4.11
N LEU A 57 -15.49 -6.87 -3.42
CA LEU A 57 -15.56 -5.55 -4.07
C LEU A 57 -14.18 -5.08 -4.54
N ALA A 58 -13.14 -5.26 -3.72
CA ALA A 58 -11.78 -4.98 -4.13
C ALA A 58 -11.30 -5.92 -5.25
N ALA A 59 -11.67 -7.19 -5.20
CA ALA A 59 -11.35 -8.15 -6.27
C ALA A 59 -12.04 -7.80 -7.59
N ALA A 60 -13.31 -7.39 -7.55
CA ALA A 60 -14.04 -6.93 -8.72
C ALA A 60 -13.40 -5.68 -9.33
N LEU A 61 -12.99 -4.71 -8.49
CA LEU A 61 -12.25 -3.54 -8.97
C LEU A 61 -10.92 -3.92 -9.61
N ALA A 62 -10.17 -4.86 -9.03
CA ALA A 62 -8.93 -5.35 -9.63
C ALA A 62 -9.17 -5.99 -11.01
N ALA A 63 -10.27 -6.73 -11.18
CA ALA A 63 -10.67 -7.28 -12.47
C ALA A 63 -11.01 -6.18 -13.50
N LEU A 64 -11.73 -5.13 -13.08
CA LEU A 64 -12.02 -3.97 -13.95
C LEU A 64 -10.73 -3.24 -14.35
N VAL A 65 -9.80 -3.02 -13.42
CA VAL A 65 -8.48 -2.43 -13.70
C VAL A 65 -7.71 -3.29 -14.71
N LYS A 66 -7.70 -4.62 -14.53
CA LYS A 66 -7.04 -5.53 -15.49
C LYS A 66 -7.69 -5.49 -16.87
N SER A 67 -9.00 -5.38 -16.94
CA SER A 67 -9.73 -5.22 -18.20
C SER A 67 -9.41 -3.89 -18.88
N LYS A 68 -9.32 -2.80 -18.12
CA LYS A 68 -9.00 -1.45 -18.62
C LYS A 68 -7.54 -1.34 -19.06
N PHE A 69 -6.63 -1.97 -18.34
CA PHE A 69 -5.18 -1.93 -18.57
C PHE A 69 -4.63 -3.36 -18.76
N PRO A 70 -4.92 -4.02 -19.89
CA PRO A 70 -4.59 -5.43 -20.10
C PRO A 70 -3.09 -5.74 -20.05
N ALA A 71 -2.24 -4.73 -20.32
CA ALA A 71 -0.79 -4.87 -20.21
C ALA A 71 -0.24 -4.83 -18.77
N TYR A 72 -1.06 -4.44 -17.78
CA TYR A 72 -0.59 -4.42 -16.39
C TYR A 72 -0.36 -5.83 -15.87
N THR A 73 0.76 -6.00 -15.19
CA THR A 73 1.03 -7.19 -14.37
C THR A 73 0.10 -7.23 -13.15
N ASN A 74 -0.02 -8.38 -12.52
CA ASN A 74 -0.85 -8.52 -11.30
C ASN A 74 -0.43 -7.53 -10.20
N LEU A 75 0.88 -7.26 -10.05
CA LEU A 75 1.39 -6.27 -9.11
C LEU A 75 0.93 -4.85 -9.50
N GLN A 76 1.02 -4.49 -10.76
CA GLN A 76 0.56 -3.18 -11.24
C GLN A 76 -0.94 -2.98 -11.07
N VAL A 77 -1.75 -4.02 -11.27
CA VAL A 77 -3.19 -3.97 -10.98
C VAL A 77 -3.44 -3.67 -9.50
N GLY A 78 -2.79 -4.39 -8.60
CA GLY A 78 -2.91 -4.15 -7.15
C GLY A 78 -2.43 -2.75 -6.76
N GLU A 79 -1.31 -2.29 -7.32
CA GLU A 79 -0.80 -0.95 -7.06
C GLU A 79 -1.71 0.14 -7.60
N GLN A 80 -2.34 -0.05 -8.76
CA GLN A 80 -3.33 0.88 -9.31
C GLN A 80 -4.53 1.02 -8.36
N VAL A 81 -5.10 -0.07 -7.89
CA VAL A 81 -6.18 -0.04 -6.89
C VAL A 81 -5.73 0.72 -5.63
N ARG A 82 -4.51 0.47 -5.17
CA ARG A 82 -3.96 1.05 -3.95
C ARG A 82 -3.74 2.56 -4.05
N VAL A 83 -3.04 3.05 -5.10
CA VAL A 83 -2.67 4.48 -5.20
C VAL A 83 -3.86 5.37 -5.57
N THR A 84 -4.91 4.80 -6.14
CA THR A 84 -6.13 5.52 -6.52
C THR A 84 -7.21 5.49 -5.45
N SER A 85 -6.97 4.84 -4.30
CA SER A 85 -7.90 4.83 -3.17
C SER A 85 -8.06 6.24 -2.55
N ASP A 86 -9.23 6.51 -1.99
CA ASP A 86 -9.53 7.76 -1.32
C ASP A 86 -9.01 7.71 0.13
N LYS A 87 -8.30 8.76 0.55
CA LYS A 87 -7.80 8.86 1.91
C LYS A 87 -8.94 9.01 2.91
N ILE A 88 -8.96 8.16 3.92
CA ILE A 88 -10.00 8.12 4.95
C ILE A 88 -9.45 8.35 6.37
N ASP A 89 -8.18 8.71 6.51
CA ASP A 89 -7.52 8.89 7.82
C ASP A 89 -8.20 9.97 8.67
N ILE A 90 -8.65 11.05 8.04
CA ILE A 90 -9.35 12.15 8.74
C ILE A 90 -10.67 11.69 9.38
N LEU A 91 -11.33 10.69 8.79
CA LEU A 91 -12.56 10.09 9.31
C LEU A 91 -12.26 8.97 10.33
N ASN A 92 -11.00 8.55 10.43
CA ASN A 92 -10.55 7.45 11.26
C ASN A 92 -9.29 7.82 12.07
N PRO A 93 -9.31 8.88 12.89
CA PRO A 93 -8.09 9.42 13.52
C PRO A 93 -7.39 8.41 14.45
N GLY A 94 -8.14 7.49 15.08
CA GLY A 94 -7.57 6.41 15.90
C GLY A 94 -6.91 5.28 15.10
N TYR A 95 -7.03 5.29 13.77
CA TYR A 95 -6.54 4.27 12.86
C TYR A 95 -5.77 4.86 11.68
N ALA A 96 -5.37 6.13 11.75
CA ALA A 96 -4.65 6.81 10.69
C ALA A 96 -3.40 6.01 10.27
N GLY A 97 -3.21 5.85 8.96
CA GLY A 97 -2.14 5.04 8.37
C GLY A 97 -2.31 3.52 8.52
N ARG A 98 -3.36 3.03 9.23
CA ARG A 98 -3.56 1.60 9.54
C ARG A 98 -4.73 0.97 8.80
N LEU A 99 -5.37 1.71 7.89
CA LEU A 99 -6.44 1.27 7.00
C LEU A 99 -6.00 1.19 5.53
N GLY A 100 -4.70 0.98 5.32
CA GLY A 100 -4.06 0.96 4.02
C GLY A 100 -4.02 2.34 3.35
N GLN A 101 -4.11 2.37 2.02
CA GLN A 101 -4.12 3.65 1.29
C GLN A 101 -5.48 4.36 1.34
N GLY A 102 -6.48 3.74 1.97
CA GLY A 102 -7.83 4.24 2.12
C GLY A 102 -8.88 3.40 1.39
N ARG A 103 -10.09 3.94 1.20
CA ARG A 103 -11.20 3.24 0.55
C ARG A 103 -10.99 3.19 -0.97
N ILE A 104 -11.19 2.02 -1.57
CA ILE A 104 -11.10 1.84 -3.03
C ILE A 104 -12.03 2.80 -3.77
N ASN A 105 -11.53 3.36 -4.90
CA ASN A 105 -12.28 4.27 -5.77
C ASN A 105 -12.23 3.75 -7.21
N ALA A 106 -13.38 3.24 -7.70
CA ALA A 106 -13.46 2.63 -9.02
C ALA A 106 -13.25 3.66 -10.15
N LEU A 107 -13.79 4.87 -10.01
CA LEU A 107 -13.61 5.91 -11.02
C LEU A 107 -12.13 6.26 -11.18
N ARG A 108 -11.45 6.59 -10.08
CA ARG A 108 -10.03 6.95 -10.11
C ARG A 108 -9.17 5.78 -10.60
N ALA A 109 -9.47 4.56 -10.16
CA ALA A 109 -8.72 3.39 -10.59
C ALA A 109 -8.77 3.12 -12.10
N LEU A 110 -9.85 3.52 -12.77
CA LEU A 110 -10.05 3.31 -14.20
C LEU A 110 -9.67 4.54 -15.05
N THR A 111 -9.55 5.73 -14.47
CA THR A 111 -9.30 6.98 -15.21
C THR A 111 -7.94 7.60 -14.93
N ASP A 112 -7.37 7.43 -13.74
CA ASP A 112 -6.09 8.02 -13.37
C ASP A 112 -4.95 6.99 -13.55
N SER A 113 -4.19 7.15 -14.62
CA SER A 113 -3.02 6.33 -14.95
C SER A 113 -1.68 7.03 -14.72
N THR A 114 -1.70 8.22 -14.12
CA THR A 114 -0.53 9.10 -14.01
C THR A 114 0.18 8.98 -12.66
N LEU A 115 -0.41 8.29 -11.70
CA LEU A 115 0.13 8.15 -10.35
C LEU A 115 1.31 7.17 -10.30
N PRO A 116 2.41 7.54 -9.65
CA PRO A 116 3.47 6.60 -9.33
C PRO A 116 3.06 5.70 -8.17
N SER A 117 3.66 4.50 -8.09
CA SER A 117 3.54 3.63 -6.93
C SER A 117 4.89 3.15 -6.48
N VAL A 118 5.46 3.82 -5.49
CA VAL A 118 6.77 3.50 -4.94
C VAL A 118 6.59 2.63 -3.68
N ARG A 119 7.26 1.48 -3.67
CA ARG A 119 7.31 0.55 -2.54
C ARG A 119 8.73 0.30 -2.07
N LEU A 120 8.94 0.23 -0.77
CA LEU A 120 10.15 -0.32 -0.18
C LEU A 120 10.21 -1.83 -0.49
N GLN A 121 11.32 -2.27 -1.09
CA GLN A 121 11.54 -3.68 -1.42
C GLN A 121 12.34 -4.39 -0.36
N SER A 122 13.40 -3.74 0.10
CA SER A 122 14.29 -4.26 1.12
C SER A 122 14.99 -3.12 1.84
N PHE A 123 15.44 -3.38 3.03
CA PHE A 123 16.36 -2.51 3.74
C PHE A 123 17.44 -3.36 4.43
N ILE A 124 18.59 -2.77 4.62
CA ILE A 124 19.70 -3.34 5.38
C ILE A 124 20.13 -2.30 6.39
N VAL A 125 20.26 -2.73 7.63
CA VAL A 125 20.83 -1.93 8.71
C VAL A 125 22.24 -2.44 8.95
N ASN A 126 23.23 -1.55 9.03
CA ASN A 126 24.59 -1.93 9.35
C ASN A 126 25.26 -0.89 10.26
N ASP A 127 26.27 -1.32 10.97
CA ASP A 127 27.07 -0.60 11.95
C ASP A 127 28.47 -0.21 11.41
N PHE A 128 28.69 -0.33 10.09
CA PHE A 128 30.04 -0.17 9.49
C PHE A 128 30.64 1.22 9.63
N SER A 129 29.82 2.25 9.71
CA SER A 129 30.29 3.65 9.70
C SER A 129 30.43 4.27 11.08
N GLY A 130 29.91 3.66 12.12
CA GLY A 130 29.90 4.25 13.46
C GLY A 130 29.65 3.29 14.60
N GLY A 131 29.83 1.99 14.34
CA GLY A 131 29.73 0.91 15.31
C GLY A 131 30.99 0.03 15.35
N ASN A 132 30.91 -1.07 16.08
CA ASN A 132 32.01 -2.02 16.27
C ASN A 132 32.16 -3.03 15.11
N ARG A 133 31.28 -2.96 14.10
CA ARG A 133 31.24 -3.80 12.87
C ARG A 133 30.97 -5.27 13.13
N ASN A 134 30.28 -5.60 14.22
CA ASN A 134 29.90 -6.98 14.51
C ASN A 134 28.58 -7.39 13.80
N GLY A 135 27.88 -6.43 13.14
CA GLY A 135 26.62 -6.65 12.44
C GLY A 135 25.40 -6.68 13.37
N VAL A 136 25.57 -6.36 14.63
CA VAL A 136 24.49 -6.30 15.63
C VAL A 136 24.32 -4.87 16.09
N PRO A 137 23.14 -4.25 15.91
CA PRO A 137 22.87 -2.91 16.44
C PRO A 137 22.95 -2.86 17.97
N GLU A 138 23.80 -2.01 18.49
CA GLU A 138 24.03 -1.86 19.93
C GLU A 138 23.80 -0.40 20.40
N PRO A 139 23.55 -0.16 21.69
CA PRO A 139 23.42 1.20 22.21
C PRO A 139 24.68 2.05 21.96
N ALA A 140 24.46 3.34 21.66
CA ALA A 140 25.48 4.33 21.34
C ALA A 140 26.17 4.16 19.99
N GLU A 141 25.75 3.25 19.15
CA GLU A 141 26.25 3.12 17.77
C GLU A 141 25.53 4.05 16.78
N THR A 142 26.25 4.46 15.74
CA THR A 142 25.67 5.10 14.57
C THR A 142 25.45 4.04 13.49
N LEU A 143 24.19 3.86 13.10
CA LEU A 143 23.80 2.87 12.13
C LEU A 143 23.51 3.52 10.79
N SER A 144 23.83 2.84 9.70
CA SER A 144 23.37 3.21 8.36
C SER A 144 22.25 2.29 7.89
N VAL A 145 21.23 2.89 7.26
CA VAL A 145 20.09 2.17 6.69
C VAL A 145 20.13 2.33 5.18
N VAL A 146 20.33 1.24 4.47
CA VAL A 146 20.30 1.21 3.00
C VAL A 146 18.96 0.65 2.56
N CYS A 147 18.18 1.45 1.83
CA CYS A 147 16.85 1.08 1.36
C CYS A 147 16.83 0.89 -0.17
N SER A 148 16.15 -0.13 -0.64
CA SER A 148 15.83 -0.35 -2.05
C SER A 148 14.35 -0.10 -2.29
N PHE A 149 14.04 0.76 -3.25
CA PHE A 149 12.67 1.11 -3.63
C PHE A 149 12.39 0.68 -5.06
N ARG A 150 11.13 0.35 -5.35
CA ARG A 150 10.65 0.08 -6.69
C ARG A 150 9.38 0.89 -6.98
N ASN A 151 9.36 1.54 -8.13
CA ASN A 151 8.16 2.14 -8.68
C ASN A 151 7.50 1.16 -9.66
N TYR A 152 6.22 0.90 -9.49
CA TYR A 152 5.44 -0.10 -10.24
C TYR A 152 4.58 0.51 -11.37
N LEU A 153 4.25 1.81 -11.28
CA LEU A 153 3.34 2.49 -12.20
C LEU A 153 4.02 3.63 -12.95
N ALA A 154 3.35 4.77 -13.09
CA ALA A 154 3.88 5.91 -13.81
C ALA A 154 5.21 6.41 -13.19
N SER A 155 6.05 7.01 -14.02
CA SER A 155 7.31 7.61 -13.55
C SER A 155 7.03 8.78 -12.61
N THR A 156 7.91 8.95 -11.59
CA THR A 156 7.88 10.14 -10.75
C THR A 156 8.47 11.32 -11.47
N SER A 157 7.77 12.44 -11.51
CA SER A 157 8.31 13.72 -11.99
C SER A 157 7.65 14.86 -11.20
N PRO A 158 8.40 15.68 -10.48
CA PRO A 158 9.83 15.59 -10.17
C PRO A 158 10.19 14.38 -9.31
N ALA A 159 11.51 14.12 -9.16
CA ALA A 159 11.99 13.04 -8.29
C ALA A 159 11.41 13.20 -6.87
N GLY A 160 10.85 12.12 -6.34
CA GLY A 160 10.31 12.11 -4.98
C GLY A 160 11.41 12.26 -3.93
N VAL A 161 11.00 12.55 -2.71
CA VAL A 161 11.88 12.56 -1.53
C VAL A 161 11.49 11.38 -0.65
N VAL A 162 12.48 10.63 -0.19
CA VAL A 162 12.32 9.60 0.83
C VAL A 162 12.70 10.20 2.17
N GLN A 163 11.82 10.05 3.14
CA GLN A 163 12.05 10.50 4.51
C GLN A 163 12.06 9.31 5.46
N LEU A 164 13.13 9.17 6.23
CA LEU A 164 13.24 8.26 7.35
C LEU A 164 12.87 9.02 8.63
N THR A 165 11.92 8.49 9.38
CA THR A 165 11.48 9.02 10.67
C THR A 165 11.47 7.93 11.71
N THR A 166 11.45 8.30 13.00
CA THR A 166 11.31 7.35 14.12
C THR A 166 10.44 7.96 15.22
N ASP A 167 9.61 7.14 15.83
CA ASP A 167 8.87 7.46 17.05
C ASP A 167 9.57 6.91 18.32
N SER A 168 10.71 6.25 18.14
CA SER A 168 11.48 5.69 19.25
C SER A 168 12.21 6.78 20.03
N LYS A 169 12.02 6.82 21.33
CA LYS A 169 12.78 7.71 22.24
C LYS A 169 14.25 7.32 22.42
N TYR A 170 14.64 6.16 21.92
CA TYR A 170 16.00 5.62 22.04
C TYR A 170 16.83 5.75 20.77
N VAL A 171 16.23 6.24 19.70
CA VAL A 171 16.88 6.37 18.38
C VAL A 171 16.69 7.80 17.89
N SER A 172 17.75 8.41 17.39
CA SER A 172 17.69 9.70 16.68
C SER A 172 18.11 9.53 15.22
N VAL A 173 17.37 10.18 14.30
CA VAL A 173 17.71 10.19 12.88
C VAL A 173 18.65 11.38 12.62
N ILE A 174 19.90 11.09 12.29
CA ILE A 174 20.92 12.12 12.00
C ILE A 174 20.73 12.69 10.59
N GLN A 175 20.50 11.81 9.60
CA GLN A 175 20.19 12.20 8.23
C GLN A 175 19.02 11.35 7.72
N GLY A 176 17.84 11.96 7.60
CA GLY A 176 16.61 11.26 7.28
C GLY A 176 15.96 11.62 5.95
N THR A 177 16.56 12.52 5.16
CA THR A 177 15.96 13.00 3.90
C THR A 177 16.89 12.73 2.71
N PHE A 178 16.37 12.01 1.72
CA PHE A 178 17.11 11.58 0.54
C PHE A 178 16.30 11.84 -0.73
N PRO A 179 16.93 12.37 -1.80
CA PRO A 179 16.27 12.43 -3.10
C PRO A 179 16.08 11.01 -3.65
N ALA A 180 14.86 10.67 -4.02
CA ALA A 180 14.60 9.45 -4.78
C ALA A 180 15.02 9.67 -6.23
N ALA A 181 16.25 9.28 -6.58
CA ALA A 181 16.71 9.34 -7.96
C ALA A 181 15.86 8.40 -8.82
N SER A 182 15.16 8.94 -9.82
CA SER A 182 14.45 8.15 -10.82
C SER A 182 15.45 7.45 -11.74
N ARG A 183 15.90 6.24 -11.39
CA ARG A 183 16.51 5.37 -12.39
C ARG A 183 15.40 4.72 -13.18
N ALA A 184 15.29 5.08 -14.46
CA ALA A 184 14.50 4.30 -15.40
C ALA A 184 15.08 2.88 -15.42
N TRP A 185 14.27 1.88 -15.01
CA TRP A 185 14.66 0.49 -15.12
C TRP A 185 14.68 0.10 -16.61
N PRO A 186 15.73 -0.55 -17.12
CA PRO A 186 15.73 -1.00 -18.50
C PRO A 186 14.55 -1.97 -18.70
N ARG A 187 13.71 -1.66 -19.68
CA ARG A 187 12.75 -2.62 -20.21
C ARG A 187 13.57 -3.77 -20.80
N THR A 188 13.56 -4.92 -20.16
CA THR A 188 14.03 -6.15 -20.83
C THR A 188 13.03 -6.44 -21.94
N SER A 189 13.36 -6.02 -23.16
CA SER A 189 12.73 -6.54 -24.36
C SER A 189 13.20 -8.00 -24.52
N THR A 190 12.39 -8.92 -24.07
CA THR A 190 12.45 -10.28 -24.60
C THR A 190 11.65 -10.26 -25.89
N SER A 191 12.34 -10.11 -27.01
CA SER A 191 11.84 -10.54 -28.32
C SER A 191 12.04 -12.04 -28.45
N PRO A 192 11.29 -12.67 -29.39
CA PRO A 192 10.70 -14.00 -29.31
C PRO A 192 11.67 -15.14 -29.30
#